data_83b498be779157655687540a1d030d8a
#
_entry.id   83b498be779157655687540a1d030d8a
#
_cell.length_a   1.000
_cell.length_b   1.000
_cell.length_c   1.000
_cell.angle_alpha   90.00
_cell.angle_beta   90.00
_cell.angle_gamma   90.00
#
_symmetry.space_group_name_H-M   'P 1'
#
loop_
_entity.id
_entity.type
_entity.pdbx_description
1 polymer ?
#
loop_
_entity_poly.entity_id
_entity_poly.type
_entity_poly.pdbx_seq_one_letter_code
_entity_poly.pdbx_strand_id
1 'polypeptide(L)'
;SEKEREITAYHEAGHALVAKLTPGTDPVHKVSIIPRGMALGVTQQLPTEDKYMLSKDYLIKSIRVLLAGRAAEEIIFNERTTGAGNDLERATEMARKMVTEWGMSEIVGPIRLAHKEGEVFLGKEMSSRQDYSEATSLEVDKEIKDIIVNAYNNAINLLKENEKSLHKLAKLL
;
A
#
# COMPACT_ATOMS: atom_id res chain seq x y z
N SER A 1 -10.20 18.96 -13.51
CA SER A 1 -11.64 19.14 -13.48
C SER A 1 -12.18 19.02 -12.06
N GLU A 2 -13.42 19.48 -11.87
CA GLU A 2 -14.11 19.37 -10.58
C GLU A 2 -14.21 17.92 -10.13
N LYS A 3 -14.54 17.02 -11.04
CA LYS A 3 -14.67 15.60 -10.74
C LYS A 3 -13.32 14.99 -10.33
N GLU A 4 -12.25 15.33 -11.01
CA GLU A 4 -10.91 14.85 -10.65
C GLU A 4 -10.47 15.35 -9.28
N ARG A 5 -10.80 16.59 -8.96
CA ARG A 5 -10.52 17.17 -7.65
C ARG A 5 -11.28 16.44 -6.54
N GLU A 6 -12.55 16.14 -6.80
CA GLU A 6 -13.38 15.41 -5.85
C GLU A 6 -12.86 13.99 -5.62
N ILE A 7 -12.52 13.28 -6.69
CA ILE A 7 -11.92 11.94 -6.59
C ILE A 7 -10.61 12.01 -5.80
N THR A 8 -9.75 12.98 -6.10
CA THR A 8 -8.49 13.17 -5.38
C THR A 8 -8.71 13.46 -3.89
N ALA A 9 -9.70 14.29 -3.57
CA ALA A 9 -10.04 14.61 -2.18
C ALA A 9 -10.44 13.35 -1.40
N TYR A 10 -11.29 12.50 -1.96
CA TYR A 10 -11.67 11.25 -1.32
C TYR A 10 -10.52 10.25 -1.25
N HIS A 11 -9.70 10.18 -2.28
CA HIS A 11 -8.50 9.34 -2.29
C HIS A 11 -7.58 9.69 -1.11
N GLU A 12 -7.23 10.96 -0.98
CA GLU A 12 -6.36 11.43 0.10
C GLU A 12 -7.04 11.35 1.48
N ALA A 13 -8.33 11.63 1.54
CA ALA A 13 -9.11 11.47 2.77
C ALA A 13 -9.14 10.00 3.22
N GLY A 14 -9.21 9.07 2.26
CA GLY A 14 -9.15 7.64 2.54
C GLY A 14 -7.84 7.24 3.22
N HIS A 15 -6.71 7.67 2.69
CA HIS A 15 -5.41 7.43 3.31
C HIS A 15 -5.36 7.98 4.73
N ALA A 16 -5.76 9.22 4.91
CA ALA A 16 -5.71 9.89 6.21
C ALA A 16 -6.60 9.22 7.25
N LEU A 17 -7.82 8.87 6.86
CA LEU A 17 -8.78 8.27 7.77
C LEU A 17 -8.35 6.86 8.20
N VAL A 18 -7.92 6.03 7.26
CA VAL A 18 -7.46 4.67 7.57
C VAL A 18 -6.21 4.72 8.44
N ALA A 19 -5.29 5.64 8.17
CA ALA A 19 -4.11 5.82 9.02
C ALA A 19 -4.52 6.17 10.45
N LYS A 20 -5.46 7.09 10.62
CA LYS A 20 -5.96 7.48 11.93
C LYS A 20 -6.64 6.34 12.68
N LEU A 21 -7.37 5.50 11.95
CA LEU A 21 -8.14 4.40 12.53
C LEU A 21 -7.34 3.10 12.67
N THR A 22 -6.06 3.11 12.27
CA THR A 22 -5.19 1.93 12.34
C THR A 22 -4.07 2.19 13.35
N PRO A 23 -4.24 1.79 14.61
CA PRO A 23 -3.20 1.97 15.62
C PRO A 23 -1.92 1.25 15.21
N GLY A 24 -0.78 1.90 15.44
CA GLY A 24 0.53 1.34 15.09
C GLY A 24 1.06 1.78 13.74
N THR A 25 0.30 2.56 12.98
CA THR A 25 0.81 3.23 11.78
C THR A 25 1.38 4.60 12.14
N ASP A 26 2.17 5.16 11.22
CA ASP A 26 2.71 6.50 11.40
C ASP A 26 1.57 7.54 11.36
N PRO A 27 1.63 8.58 12.19
CA PRO A 27 0.58 9.60 12.20
C PRO A 27 0.57 10.42 10.91
N VAL A 28 -0.63 10.88 10.53
CA VAL A 28 -0.79 11.76 9.39
C VAL A 28 -0.25 13.15 9.73
N HIS A 29 0.63 13.64 8.89
CA HIS A 29 1.21 14.97 9.02
C HIS A 29 0.47 15.99 8.15
N LYS A 30 0.19 15.61 6.90
CA LYS A 30 -0.36 16.54 5.91
C LYS A 30 -1.22 15.81 4.89
N VAL A 31 -2.34 16.42 4.54
CA VAL A 31 -3.21 15.98 3.45
C VAL A 31 -3.41 17.15 2.51
N SER A 32 -3.24 16.95 1.21
CA SER A 32 -3.38 18.00 0.21
C SER A 32 -3.87 17.43 -1.12
N ILE A 33 -4.71 18.20 -1.81
CA ILE A 33 -5.12 17.92 -3.19
C ILE A 33 -4.45 18.85 -4.18
N ILE A 34 -3.53 19.70 -3.73
CA ILE A 34 -2.80 20.62 -4.60
C ILE A 34 -1.81 19.83 -5.43
N PRO A 35 -1.83 19.98 -6.78
CA PRO A 35 -0.87 19.26 -7.62
C PRO A 35 0.58 19.59 -7.28
N ARG A 36 1.41 18.56 -7.22
CA ARG A 36 2.85 18.70 -6.98
C ARG A 36 3.59 17.80 -7.95
N GLY A 37 4.23 18.39 -8.95
CA GLY A 37 4.87 17.61 -10.01
C GLY A 37 3.84 16.76 -10.73
N MET A 38 4.05 15.45 -10.74
CA MET A 38 3.13 14.49 -11.38
C MET A 38 2.00 14.02 -10.48
N ALA A 39 2.03 14.36 -9.18
CA ALA A 39 1.01 13.95 -8.24
C ALA A 39 -0.11 14.98 -8.14
N LEU A 40 -1.36 14.52 -8.17
CA LEU A 40 -2.55 15.36 -8.02
C LEU A 40 -2.94 15.63 -6.57
N GLY A 41 -2.42 14.84 -5.66
CA GLY A 41 -2.67 15.00 -4.23
C GLY A 41 -1.65 14.22 -3.44
N VAL A 42 -1.59 14.48 -2.15
CA VAL A 42 -0.65 13.84 -1.24
C VAL A 42 -1.25 13.69 0.15
N THR A 43 -1.06 12.53 0.74
CA THR A 43 -1.24 12.28 2.17
C THR A 43 0.12 11.89 2.73
N GLN A 44 0.62 12.68 3.64
CA GLN A 44 1.95 12.48 4.19
C GLN A 44 1.87 12.01 5.64
N GLN A 45 2.51 10.88 5.92
CA GLN A 45 2.72 10.37 7.26
C GLN A 45 4.15 10.68 7.69
N LEU A 46 4.34 11.01 8.96
CA LEU A 46 5.67 11.18 9.54
C LEU A 46 5.89 10.09 10.60
N PRO A 47 7.01 9.36 10.53
CA PRO A 47 7.38 8.44 11.60
C PRO A 47 7.60 9.22 12.90
N THR A 48 7.08 8.71 14.01
CA THR A 48 7.33 9.29 15.33
C THR A 48 8.66 8.85 15.92
N GLU A 49 9.22 7.77 15.38
CA GLU A 49 10.47 7.18 15.83
C GLU A 49 11.26 6.67 14.62
N ASP A 50 12.58 6.66 14.75
CA ASP A 50 13.43 5.99 13.78
C ASP A 50 13.22 4.48 13.91
N LYS A 51 12.75 3.85 12.84
CA LYS A 51 12.46 2.42 12.84
C LYS A 51 13.54 1.67 12.08
N TYR A 52 14.44 1.04 12.83
CA TYR A 52 15.48 0.17 12.26
C TYR A 52 14.97 -1.26 12.02
N MET A 53 13.91 -1.63 12.72
CA MET A 53 13.24 -2.93 12.55
C MET A 53 11.76 -2.71 12.34
N LEU A 54 11.21 -3.32 11.29
CA LEU A 54 9.80 -3.23 10.96
C LEU A 54 9.14 -4.60 11.19
N SER A 55 8.09 -4.63 12.00
CA SER A 55 7.35 -5.85 12.26
C SER A 55 6.41 -6.19 11.11
N LYS A 56 6.04 -7.46 11.01
CA LYS A 56 5.01 -7.90 10.06
C LYS A 56 3.71 -7.12 10.25
N ASP A 57 3.30 -6.92 11.50
CA ASP A 57 2.08 -6.17 11.83
C ASP A 57 2.15 -4.73 11.32
N TYR A 58 3.25 -4.04 11.54
CA TYR A 58 3.47 -2.69 11.04
C TYR A 58 3.39 -2.63 9.51
N LEU A 59 4.02 -3.59 8.83
CA LEU A 59 4.02 -3.64 7.37
C LEU A 59 2.62 -3.90 6.80
N ILE A 60 1.86 -4.80 7.38
CA ILE A 60 0.47 -5.07 6.97
C ILE A 60 -0.39 -3.83 7.13
N LYS A 61 -0.25 -3.13 8.24
CA LYS A 61 -0.97 -1.88 8.50
C LYS A 61 -0.57 -0.78 7.54
N SER A 62 0.71 -0.69 7.20
CA SER A 62 1.21 0.28 6.21
C SER A 62 0.63 0.00 4.82
N ILE A 63 0.55 -1.27 4.42
CA ILE A 63 -0.08 -1.68 3.17
C ILE A 63 -1.56 -1.28 3.15
N ARG A 64 -2.27 -1.48 4.26
CA ARG A 64 -3.67 -1.06 4.39
C ARG A 64 -3.83 0.44 4.11
N VAL A 65 -2.99 1.26 4.70
CA VAL A 65 -3.02 2.71 4.49
C VAL A 65 -2.72 3.05 3.03
N LEU A 66 -1.72 2.41 2.42
CA LEU A 66 -1.38 2.63 1.01
C LEU A 66 -2.56 2.32 0.07
N LEU A 67 -3.34 1.30 0.38
CA LEU A 67 -4.47 0.87 -0.46
C LEU A 67 -5.75 1.64 -0.19
N ALA A 68 -5.79 2.43 0.89
CA ALA A 68 -7.00 3.11 1.35
C ALA A 68 -7.50 4.18 0.37
N GLY A 69 -6.61 4.81 -0.38
CA GLY A 69 -7.00 5.80 -1.39
C GLY A 69 -7.85 5.17 -2.48
N ARG A 70 -7.41 4.06 -3.04
CA ARG A 70 -8.16 3.32 -4.05
C ARG A 70 -9.46 2.75 -3.46
N ALA A 71 -9.41 2.29 -2.21
CA ALA A 71 -10.59 1.80 -1.53
C ALA A 71 -11.66 2.89 -1.41
N ALA A 72 -11.27 4.11 -1.09
CA ALA A 72 -12.18 5.25 -1.02
C ALA A 72 -12.79 5.57 -2.39
N GLU A 73 -12.00 5.56 -3.45
CA GLU A 73 -12.51 5.76 -4.82
C GLU A 73 -13.56 4.70 -5.17
N GLU A 74 -13.31 3.44 -4.83
CA GLU A 74 -14.24 2.35 -5.14
C GLU A 74 -15.55 2.49 -4.38
N ILE A 75 -15.50 2.81 -3.08
CA ILE A 75 -16.69 2.94 -2.23
C ILE A 75 -17.57 4.10 -2.66
N ILE A 76 -16.95 5.25 -2.91
CA ILE A 76 -17.70 6.50 -3.13
C ILE A 76 -18.13 6.65 -4.59
N PHE A 77 -17.26 6.30 -5.53
CA PHE A 77 -17.50 6.53 -6.96
C PHE A 77 -17.69 5.27 -7.78
N ASN A 78 -17.44 4.10 -7.19
CA ASN A 78 -17.34 2.82 -7.93
C ASN A 78 -16.36 2.93 -9.10
N GLU A 79 -15.27 3.65 -8.89
CA GLU A 79 -14.24 3.91 -9.89
C GLU A 79 -12.90 3.36 -9.46
N ARG A 80 -12.05 3.10 -10.44
CA ARG A 80 -10.66 2.72 -10.26
C ARG A 80 -9.83 3.57 -11.21
N THR A 81 -9.06 4.49 -10.66
CA THR A 81 -8.29 5.42 -11.48
C THR A 81 -6.80 5.12 -11.45
N THR A 82 -6.06 5.71 -12.37
CA THR A 82 -4.60 5.63 -12.41
C THR A 82 -3.93 6.35 -11.24
N GLY A 83 -4.67 7.17 -10.51
CA GLY A 83 -4.17 7.88 -9.35
C GLY A 83 -3.65 6.97 -8.23
N ALA A 84 -4.11 5.73 -8.18
CA ALA A 84 -3.66 4.74 -7.21
C ALA A 84 -2.40 3.96 -7.66
N GLY A 85 -1.87 4.22 -8.85
CA GLY A 85 -0.79 3.42 -9.42
C GLY A 85 0.46 3.34 -8.55
N ASN A 86 0.90 4.47 -8.03
CA ASN A 86 2.08 4.51 -7.15
C ASN A 86 1.83 3.79 -5.82
N ASP A 87 0.65 3.94 -5.25
CA ASP A 87 0.26 3.26 -4.00
C ASP A 87 0.25 1.75 -4.18
N LEU A 88 -0.31 1.27 -5.30
CA LEU A 88 -0.34 -0.15 -5.62
C LEU A 88 1.07 -0.72 -5.81
N GLU A 89 1.93 0.02 -6.50
CA GLU A 89 3.32 -0.38 -6.71
C GLU A 89 4.06 -0.52 -5.37
N ARG A 90 3.94 0.47 -4.51
CA ARG A 90 4.58 0.46 -3.19
C ARG A 90 4.05 -0.65 -2.30
N ALA A 91 2.74 -0.84 -2.28
CA ALA A 91 2.11 -1.90 -1.49
C ALA A 91 2.54 -3.28 -1.97
N THR A 92 2.56 -3.50 -3.29
CA THR A 92 2.97 -4.77 -3.89
C THR A 92 4.43 -5.07 -3.59
N GLU A 93 5.31 -4.08 -3.72
CA GLU A 93 6.73 -4.25 -3.42
C GLU A 93 6.96 -4.57 -1.95
N MET A 94 6.25 -3.91 -1.06
CA MET A 94 6.32 -4.19 0.38
C MET A 94 5.87 -5.63 0.68
N ALA A 95 4.75 -6.07 0.12
CA ALA A 95 4.27 -7.45 0.28
C ALA A 95 5.26 -8.47 -0.29
N ARG A 96 5.86 -8.17 -1.44
CA ARG A 96 6.88 -9.04 -2.05
C ARG A 96 8.09 -9.22 -1.13
N LYS A 97 8.59 -8.14 -0.57
CA LYS A 97 9.73 -8.19 0.36
C LYS A 97 9.39 -8.97 1.63
N MET A 98 8.18 -8.82 2.14
CA MET A 98 7.72 -9.59 3.30
C MET A 98 7.83 -11.10 3.05
N VAL A 99 7.43 -11.54 1.87
CA VAL A 99 7.43 -12.96 1.51
C VAL A 99 8.82 -13.46 1.08
N THR A 100 9.53 -12.70 0.25
CA THR A 100 10.74 -13.18 -0.41
C THR A 100 12.04 -12.77 0.28
N GLU A 101 12.05 -11.69 1.02
CA GLU A 101 13.27 -11.21 1.69
C GLU A 101 13.27 -11.46 3.19
N TRP A 102 12.14 -11.23 3.84
CA TRP A 102 12.08 -11.21 5.31
C TRP A 102 11.45 -12.45 5.93
N GLY A 103 11.06 -13.43 5.09
CA GLY A 103 10.55 -14.69 5.57
C GLY A 103 9.32 -14.59 6.46
N MET A 104 8.44 -13.63 6.16
CA MET A 104 7.26 -13.34 7.00
C MET A 104 6.01 -14.14 6.62
N SER A 105 6.09 -15.01 5.62
CA SER A 105 5.00 -15.89 5.22
C SER A 105 5.16 -17.25 5.93
N GLU A 106 4.11 -17.74 6.56
CA GLU A 106 4.12 -19.06 7.17
C GLU A 106 4.17 -20.18 6.13
N ILE A 107 3.51 -19.96 4.98
CA ILE A 107 3.44 -20.96 3.91
C ILE A 107 4.78 -21.10 3.21
N VAL A 108 5.37 -19.98 2.80
CA VAL A 108 6.69 -19.99 2.14
C VAL A 108 7.80 -20.28 3.15
N GLY A 109 7.64 -19.80 4.37
CA GLY A 109 8.56 -20.04 5.45
C GLY A 109 9.66 -18.99 5.60
N PRO A 110 10.54 -19.17 6.61
CA PRO A 110 11.60 -18.21 6.93
C PRO A 110 12.80 -18.39 6.01
N ILE A 111 12.60 -18.19 4.75
CA ILE A 111 13.60 -18.38 3.69
C ILE A 111 13.74 -17.08 2.91
N ARG A 112 14.98 -16.74 2.57
CA ARG A 112 15.24 -15.64 1.66
C ARG A 112 15.28 -16.19 0.23
N LEU A 113 14.36 -15.72 -0.60
CA LEU A 113 14.24 -16.13 -2.00
C LEU A 113 14.67 -15.04 -2.97
N ALA A 114 14.73 -13.79 -2.50
CA ALA A 114 15.10 -12.65 -3.32
C ALA A 114 16.61 -12.49 -3.41
N HIS A 115 17.08 -11.98 -4.54
CA HIS A 115 18.47 -11.53 -4.68
C HIS A 115 18.69 -10.23 -3.93
N LYS A 116 19.91 -9.98 -3.47
CA LYS A 116 20.28 -8.71 -2.87
C LYS A 116 20.25 -7.61 -3.94
N GLU A 117 19.77 -6.43 -3.55
CA GLU A 117 19.91 -5.24 -4.36
C GLU A 117 21.41 -5.02 -4.66
N GLY A 118 21.73 -4.77 -5.91
CA GLY A 118 23.10 -4.54 -6.33
C GLY A 118 23.82 -5.78 -6.88
N GLU A 119 23.24 -6.96 -6.80
CA GLU A 119 23.76 -8.13 -7.49
C GLU A 119 23.37 -8.12 -8.97
N VAL A 120 23.74 -7.04 -9.64
CA VAL A 120 23.50 -6.90 -11.06
C VAL A 120 24.78 -7.23 -11.79
N PHE A 121 24.74 -8.30 -12.59
CA PHE A 121 25.83 -8.61 -13.48
C PHE A 121 25.71 -7.81 -14.77
N LEU A 122 26.82 -7.20 -15.17
CA LEU A 122 26.89 -6.41 -16.38
C LEU A 122 26.38 -7.20 -17.59
N GLY A 123 25.39 -6.61 -18.28
CA GLY A 123 24.86 -7.17 -19.51
C GLY A 123 23.94 -8.37 -19.34
N LYS A 124 23.57 -8.72 -18.14
CA LYS A 124 22.61 -9.79 -17.90
C LYS A 124 21.31 -9.28 -17.35
N GLU A 125 20.23 -9.75 -17.93
CA GLU A 125 18.90 -9.52 -17.40
C GLU A 125 18.68 -10.41 -16.19
N MET A 126 18.89 -9.85 -15.02
CA MET A 126 18.73 -10.59 -13.76
C MET A 126 17.27 -10.73 -13.36
N SER A 127 16.41 -9.87 -13.89
CA SER A 127 15.00 -9.82 -13.54
C SER A 127 14.21 -11.07 -13.88
N SER A 128 14.70 -11.88 -14.84
CA SER A 128 14.00 -13.09 -15.27
C SER A 128 14.49 -14.37 -14.59
N ARG A 129 15.53 -14.28 -13.77
CA ARG A 129 16.11 -15.47 -13.15
C ARG A 129 15.48 -15.76 -11.79
N GLN A 130 14.73 -16.83 -11.73
CA GLN A 130 14.20 -17.35 -10.49
C GLN A 130 15.17 -18.36 -9.89
N ASP A 131 15.46 -18.21 -8.59
CA ASP A 131 16.31 -19.15 -7.84
C ASP A 131 15.48 -20.24 -7.15
N TYR A 132 14.19 -20.34 -7.46
CA TYR A 132 13.29 -21.28 -6.83
C TYR A 132 12.31 -21.86 -7.85
N SER A 133 11.74 -23.00 -7.50
CA SER A 133 10.87 -23.78 -8.39
C SER A 133 9.59 -23.03 -8.75
N GLU A 134 8.92 -23.48 -9.82
CA GLU A 134 7.60 -22.96 -10.20
C GLU A 134 6.57 -23.17 -9.10
N ALA A 135 6.62 -24.28 -8.38
CA ALA A 135 5.71 -24.54 -7.27
C ALA A 135 5.88 -23.47 -6.17
N THR A 136 7.12 -23.16 -5.81
CA THR A 136 7.41 -22.10 -4.85
C THR A 136 7.00 -20.73 -5.40
N SER A 137 7.22 -20.47 -6.68
CA SER A 137 6.80 -19.23 -7.33
C SER A 137 5.29 -19.02 -7.22
N LEU A 138 4.49 -20.08 -7.40
CA LEU A 138 3.03 -20.01 -7.25
C LEU A 138 2.63 -19.72 -5.79
N GLU A 139 3.32 -20.32 -4.84
CA GLU A 139 3.08 -20.03 -3.41
C GLU A 139 3.41 -18.59 -3.07
N VAL A 140 4.54 -18.07 -3.58
CA VAL A 140 4.95 -16.68 -3.40
C VAL A 140 3.90 -15.74 -3.96
N ASP A 141 3.47 -15.96 -5.21
CA ASP A 141 2.47 -15.12 -5.86
C ASP A 141 1.15 -15.12 -5.09
N LYS A 142 0.71 -16.29 -4.62
CA LYS A 142 -0.51 -16.41 -3.83
C LYS A 142 -0.40 -15.65 -2.50
N GLU A 143 0.74 -15.77 -1.82
CA GLU A 143 0.94 -15.09 -0.53
C GLU A 143 0.98 -13.58 -0.69
N ILE A 144 1.62 -13.07 -1.74
CA ILE A 144 1.64 -11.65 -2.04
C ILE A 144 0.22 -11.15 -2.29
N LYS A 145 -0.53 -11.87 -3.13
CA LYS A 145 -1.92 -11.54 -3.44
C LYS A 145 -2.79 -11.53 -2.18
N ASP A 146 -2.65 -12.54 -1.32
CA ASP A 146 -3.44 -12.65 -0.10
C ASP A 146 -3.15 -11.48 0.86
N ILE A 147 -1.90 -11.08 1.01
CA ILE A 147 -1.54 -9.91 1.81
C ILE A 147 -2.24 -8.66 1.29
N ILE A 148 -2.16 -8.42 -0.01
CA ILE A 148 -2.75 -7.24 -0.66
C ILE A 148 -4.28 -7.26 -0.54
N VAL A 149 -4.91 -8.36 -0.89
CA VAL A 149 -6.38 -8.48 -0.88
C VAL A 149 -6.94 -8.35 0.53
N ASN A 150 -6.31 -8.98 1.52
CA ASN A 150 -6.74 -8.88 2.91
C ASN A 150 -6.60 -7.43 3.43
N ALA A 151 -5.50 -6.77 3.14
CA ALA A 151 -5.30 -5.37 3.54
C ALA A 151 -6.31 -4.44 2.85
N TYR A 152 -6.58 -4.69 1.56
CA TYR A 152 -7.56 -3.92 0.80
C TYR A 152 -8.97 -4.07 1.40
N ASN A 153 -9.38 -5.30 1.66
CA ASN A 153 -10.68 -5.58 2.26
C ASN A 153 -10.83 -4.94 3.64
N ASN A 154 -9.76 -4.95 4.44
CA ASN A 154 -9.75 -4.26 5.73
C ASN A 154 -9.92 -2.75 5.57
N ALA A 155 -9.26 -2.15 4.58
CA ALA A 155 -9.43 -0.72 4.28
C ALA A 155 -10.86 -0.41 3.86
N ILE A 156 -11.43 -1.24 2.97
CA ILE A 156 -12.83 -1.11 2.52
C ILE A 156 -13.77 -1.13 3.72
N ASN A 157 -13.61 -2.10 4.61
CA ASN A 157 -14.49 -2.24 5.78
C ASN A 157 -14.38 -1.06 6.73
N LEU A 158 -13.16 -0.59 7.01
CA LEU A 158 -12.95 0.58 7.86
C LEU A 158 -13.61 1.83 7.27
N LEU A 159 -13.49 2.03 5.96
CA LEU A 159 -14.08 3.19 5.30
C LEU A 159 -15.60 3.11 5.27
N LYS A 160 -16.18 1.93 5.02
CA LYS A 160 -17.63 1.74 5.06
C LYS A 160 -18.20 2.01 6.44
N GLU A 161 -17.54 1.53 7.48
CA GLU A 161 -17.97 1.76 8.87
C GLU A 161 -17.83 3.22 9.29
N ASN A 162 -17.00 4.00 8.61
CA ASN A 162 -16.70 5.38 8.93
C ASN A 162 -16.97 6.33 7.76
N GLU A 163 -17.96 6.01 6.94
CA GLU A 163 -18.27 6.75 5.72
C GLU A 163 -18.59 8.22 5.98
N LYS A 164 -19.29 8.52 7.07
CA LYS A 164 -19.59 9.92 7.44
C LYS A 164 -18.32 10.72 7.68
N SER A 165 -17.35 10.13 8.38
CA SER A 165 -16.05 10.75 8.62
C SER A 165 -15.28 10.95 7.33
N LEU A 166 -15.37 9.98 6.41
CA LEU A 166 -14.74 10.08 5.11
C LEU A 166 -15.28 11.26 4.31
N HIS A 167 -16.62 11.41 4.23
CA HIS A 167 -17.25 12.53 3.56
C HIS A 167 -16.86 13.87 4.19
N LYS A 168 -16.87 13.91 5.52
CA LYS A 168 -16.52 15.14 6.25
C LYS A 168 -15.07 15.55 5.96
N LEU A 169 -14.14 14.60 5.99
CA LEU A 169 -12.74 14.88 5.74
C LEU A 169 -12.50 15.31 4.29
N ALA A 170 -13.11 14.62 3.33
CA ALA A 170 -12.99 14.95 1.91
C ALA A 170 -13.47 16.37 1.61
N LYS A 171 -14.55 16.81 2.26
CA LYS A 171 -15.08 18.14 2.07
C LYS A 171 -14.19 19.26 2.60
N LEU A 172 -13.28 18.95 3.51
CA LEU A 172 -12.31 19.91 4.04
C LEU A 172 -11.12 20.12 3.10
N LEU A 173 -10.99 19.30 2.07
CA LEU A 173 -9.87 19.34 1.10
C LEU A 173 -10.27 19.99 -0.26
#